data_4fff3248ff9f8242cadcf405d4bda23e
#
_entry.id   4fff3248ff9f8242cadcf405d4bda23e
#
_cell.length_a   1.000
_cell.length_b   1.000
_cell.length_c   1.000
_cell.angle_alpha   90.00
_cell.angle_beta   90.00
_cell.angle_gamma   90.00
#
_symmetry.space_group_name_H-M   'P 1'
#
loop_
_entity.id
_entity.type
_entity.pdbx_description
1 polymer ?
#
loop_
_entity_poly.entity_id
_entity_poly.type
_entity_poly.pdbx_seq_one_letter_code
_entity_poly.pdbx_strand_id
1 'polypeptide(L)'
;QWLKDFCAQYFGKKYANEVADLYHDYFYAYWQQKPSDFQDMERQYLFQDLRYARAFDQILSKFNKEFTPNPLNDIGFERVKNRTFRLERNNQVDSLISGMQLTAPRFAEVANRCEKMMEKLPQDNCIFFRDNLYAPCRYMEYLSYSLLHFVTAYQQKGVGEPYAESLKQAIDYFQKAWDALKSTQGGVFSTWYDNDTIFGLERKLNGMKKELEKAMS
;
A
#
# COMPACT_ATOMS: atom_id res chain seq x y z
N GLN A 1 1.92 -17.44 -19.20
CA GLN A 1 0.90 -17.71 -20.22
C GLN A 1 -0.51 -17.57 -19.63
N TRP A 2 -0.84 -18.21 -18.51
CA TRP A 2 -2.18 -18.13 -17.88
C TRP A 2 -2.74 -16.72 -17.75
N LEU A 3 -1.94 -15.76 -17.25
CA LEU A 3 -2.39 -14.36 -17.07
C LEU A 3 -2.76 -13.69 -18.41
N LYS A 4 -1.99 -13.97 -19.48
CA LYS A 4 -2.30 -13.46 -20.82
C LYS A 4 -3.58 -14.05 -21.39
N ASP A 5 -3.81 -15.35 -21.17
CA ASP A 5 -5.02 -16.04 -21.61
C ASP A 5 -6.26 -15.52 -20.86
N PHE A 6 -6.14 -15.30 -19.53
CA PHE A 6 -7.15 -14.64 -18.73
C PHE A 6 -7.46 -13.23 -19.28
N CYS A 7 -6.44 -12.41 -19.49
CA CYS A 7 -6.61 -11.05 -20.01
C CYS A 7 -7.22 -11.04 -21.42
N ALA A 8 -6.87 -12.03 -22.27
CA ALA A 8 -7.47 -12.17 -23.60
C ALA A 8 -8.95 -12.50 -23.55
N GLN A 9 -9.35 -13.31 -22.59
CA GLN A 9 -10.75 -13.66 -22.37
C GLN A 9 -11.59 -12.50 -21.86
N TYR A 10 -11.08 -11.75 -20.87
CA TYR A 10 -11.83 -10.69 -20.18
C TYR A 10 -11.74 -9.33 -20.88
N PHE A 11 -10.62 -8.98 -21.49
CA PHE A 11 -10.37 -7.65 -22.05
C PHE A 11 -10.23 -7.67 -23.58
N GLY A 12 -10.26 -8.87 -24.19
CA GLY A 12 -10.06 -9.07 -25.60
C GLY A 12 -8.59 -9.20 -26.00
N LYS A 13 -8.34 -9.96 -27.08
CA LYS A 13 -6.98 -10.27 -27.56
C LYS A 13 -6.13 -9.02 -27.83
N LYS A 14 -6.76 -7.94 -28.27
CA LYS A 14 -6.12 -6.66 -28.59
C LYS A 14 -5.39 -6.06 -27.38
N TYR A 15 -5.98 -6.17 -26.19
CA TYR A 15 -5.48 -5.53 -24.97
C TYR A 15 -4.79 -6.50 -24.01
N ALA A 16 -4.85 -7.80 -24.30
CA ALA A 16 -4.42 -8.87 -23.39
C ALA A 16 -2.98 -8.70 -22.87
N ASN A 17 -2.04 -8.39 -23.72
CA ASN A 17 -0.65 -8.23 -23.32
C ASN A 17 -0.46 -6.99 -22.45
N GLU A 18 -1.01 -5.85 -22.86
CA GLU A 18 -0.86 -4.58 -22.12
C GLU A 18 -1.50 -4.67 -20.72
N VAL A 19 -2.68 -5.30 -20.62
CA VAL A 19 -3.34 -5.52 -19.33
C VAL A 19 -2.59 -6.54 -18.47
N ALA A 20 -2.08 -7.62 -19.06
CA ALA A 20 -1.27 -8.61 -18.33
C ALA A 20 0.01 -7.99 -17.76
N ASP A 21 0.66 -7.10 -18.52
CA ASP A 21 1.85 -6.37 -18.07
C ASP A 21 1.51 -5.42 -16.90
N LEU A 22 0.34 -4.78 -16.92
CA LEU A 22 -0.12 -3.93 -15.79
C LEU A 22 -0.34 -4.75 -14.51
N TYR A 23 -1.00 -5.92 -14.59
CA TYR A 23 -1.15 -6.83 -13.44
C TYR A 23 0.20 -7.28 -12.91
N HIS A 24 1.12 -7.59 -13.81
CA HIS A 24 2.46 -8.02 -13.45
C HIS A 24 3.25 -6.91 -12.75
N ASP A 25 3.20 -5.68 -13.28
CA ASP A 25 3.87 -4.53 -12.70
C ASP A 25 3.25 -4.14 -11.34
N TYR A 26 1.91 -4.23 -11.19
CA TYR A 26 1.24 -4.07 -9.90
C TYR A 26 1.77 -5.07 -8.87
N PHE A 27 1.84 -6.36 -9.23
CA PHE A 27 2.36 -7.38 -8.33
C PHE A 27 3.82 -7.12 -7.94
N TYR A 28 4.66 -6.71 -8.89
CA TYR A 28 6.08 -6.45 -8.62
C TYR A 28 6.37 -5.06 -8.02
N ALA A 29 5.39 -4.17 -7.92
CA ALA A 29 5.57 -2.89 -7.24
C ALA A 29 5.92 -3.04 -5.76
N TYR A 30 5.53 -4.15 -5.13
CA TYR A 30 5.89 -4.50 -3.75
C TYR A 30 7.35 -4.92 -3.56
N TRP A 31 8.10 -5.18 -4.62
CA TRP A 31 9.41 -5.79 -4.56
C TRP A 31 10.52 -4.75 -4.69
N GLN A 32 11.63 -4.96 -4.00
CA GLN A 32 12.80 -4.08 -4.11
C GLN A 32 13.30 -4.01 -5.56
N GLN A 33 13.37 -5.16 -6.21
CA GLN A 33 13.61 -5.26 -7.64
C GLN A 33 12.73 -6.38 -8.22
N LYS A 34 12.53 -6.38 -9.54
CA LYS A 34 11.79 -7.46 -10.19
C LYS A 34 12.53 -8.77 -9.98
N PRO A 35 11.92 -9.76 -9.32
CA PRO A 35 12.61 -11.01 -9.03
C PRO A 35 12.84 -11.81 -10.30
N SER A 36 14.03 -12.44 -10.40
CA SER A 36 14.40 -13.33 -11.49
C SER A 36 13.90 -14.76 -11.27
N ASP A 37 13.80 -15.15 -10.00
CA ASP A 37 13.32 -16.47 -9.60
C ASP A 37 12.58 -16.41 -8.25
N PHE A 38 12.07 -17.57 -7.80
CA PHE A 38 11.30 -17.68 -6.56
C PHE A 38 12.13 -17.39 -5.30
N GLN A 39 13.42 -17.69 -5.31
CA GLN A 39 14.30 -17.41 -4.15
C GLN A 39 14.58 -15.92 -4.01
N ASP A 40 14.75 -15.23 -5.14
CA ASP A 40 14.89 -13.77 -5.15
C ASP A 40 13.63 -13.09 -4.65
N MET A 41 12.46 -13.65 -4.97
CA MET A 41 11.18 -13.15 -4.46
C MET A 41 11.13 -13.11 -2.94
N GLU A 42 11.58 -14.17 -2.26
CA GLU A 42 11.56 -14.24 -0.79
C GLU A 42 12.46 -13.19 -0.13
N ARG A 43 13.58 -12.84 -0.76
CA ARG A 43 14.58 -11.94 -0.21
C ARG A 43 14.31 -10.47 -0.44
N GLN A 44 13.53 -10.15 -1.48
CA GLN A 44 13.39 -8.79 -1.99
C GLN A 44 12.00 -8.21 -1.75
N TYR A 45 11.14 -8.96 -1.11
CA TYR A 45 9.79 -8.53 -0.81
C TYR A 45 9.79 -7.38 0.21
N LEU A 46 9.23 -6.24 -0.16
CA LEU A 46 9.23 -5.05 0.68
C LEU A 46 8.07 -5.05 1.67
N PHE A 47 6.83 -5.08 1.17
CA PHE A 47 5.69 -4.89 2.05
C PHE A 47 4.38 -5.41 1.43
N GLN A 48 3.50 -6.04 2.24
CA GLN A 48 2.15 -6.48 1.85
C GLN A 48 1.08 -5.57 2.43
N ASP A 49 -0.13 -5.58 1.83
CA ASP A 49 -1.29 -4.79 2.28
C ASP A 49 -1.56 -4.93 3.77
N LEU A 50 -1.59 -6.16 4.28
CA LEU A 50 -1.84 -6.42 5.69
C LEU A 50 -0.75 -5.82 6.59
N ARG A 51 0.50 -5.74 6.11
CA ARG A 51 1.59 -5.13 6.85
C ARG A 51 1.46 -3.61 6.89
N TYR A 52 1.02 -2.98 5.80
CA TYR A 52 0.73 -1.54 5.82
C TYR A 52 -0.27 -1.21 6.92
N ALA A 53 -1.41 -1.91 6.96
CA ALA A 53 -2.43 -1.67 7.97
C ALA A 53 -1.90 -1.82 9.40
N ARG A 54 -1.10 -2.87 9.66
CA ARG A 54 -0.49 -3.11 10.97
C ARG A 54 0.62 -2.12 11.32
N ALA A 55 1.39 -1.66 10.32
CA ALA A 55 2.42 -0.66 10.54
C ALA A 55 1.84 0.64 11.11
N PHE A 56 0.73 1.13 10.57
CA PHE A 56 0.04 2.31 11.12
C PHE A 56 -0.35 2.11 12.59
N ASP A 57 -0.95 0.98 12.94
CA ASP A 57 -1.36 0.71 14.33
C ASP A 57 -0.17 0.64 15.28
N GLN A 58 0.90 -0.02 14.87
CA GLN A 58 2.09 -0.17 15.72
C GLN A 58 2.81 1.16 15.91
N ILE A 59 2.97 1.95 14.86
CA ILE A 59 3.58 3.28 14.94
C ILE A 59 2.71 4.20 15.80
N LEU A 60 1.37 4.23 15.60
CA LEU A 60 0.45 5.00 16.44
C LEU A 60 0.58 4.63 17.91
N SER A 61 0.68 3.35 18.24
CA SER A 61 0.83 2.87 19.61
C SER A 61 2.12 3.31 20.29
N LYS A 62 3.14 3.67 19.51
CA LYS A 62 4.46 4.11 19.96
C LYS A 62 4.68 5.62 19.78
N PHE A 63 3.78 6.32 19.11
CA PHE A 63 3.96 7.71 18.74
C PHE A 63 4.17 8.66 19.94
N ASN A 64 3.60 8.34 21.10
CA ASN A 64 3.74 9.10 22.35
C ASN A 64 4.61 8.38 23.39
N LYS A 65 5.45 7.44 22.95
CA LYS A 65 6.41 6.72 23.80
C LYS A 65 7.83 7.14 23.44
N GLU A 66 8.78 6.62 24.18
CA GLU A 66 10.21 6.72 23.81
C GLU A 66 10.44 6.22 22.39
N PHE A 67 11.19 6.99 21.63
CA PHE A 67 11.50 6.66 20.23
C PHE A 67 12.28 5.35 20.15
N THR A 68 11.90 4.51 19.21
CA THR A 68 12.64 3.31 18.84
C THR A 68 12.86 3.26 17.33
N PRO A 69 14.09 3.01 16.87
CA PRO A 69 14.36 2.87 15.43
C PRO A 69 13.71 1.62 14.82
N ASN A 70 13.19 0.70 15.65
CA ASN A 70 12.48 -0.49 15.24
C ASN A 70 11.04 -0.48 15.77
N PRO A 71 10.14 0.31 15.16
CA PRO A 71 8.79 0.49 15.68
C PRO A 71 7.86 -0.70 15.43
N LEU A 72 8.19 -1.57 14.47
CA LEU A 72 7.36 -2.72 14.14
C LEU A 72 7.82 -3.96 14.89
N ASN A 73 6.88 -4.61 15.56
CA ASN A 73 7.11 -5.94 16.09
C ASN A 73 7.06 -6.94 14.92
N ASP A 74 7.80 -8.04 15.05
CA ASP A 74 7.66 -9.15 14.11
C ASP A 74 6.22 -9.62 14.07
N ILE A 75 5.60 -9.39 12.93
CA ILE A 75 4.21 -9.74 12.71
C ILE A 75 4.19 -11.19 12.27
N GLY A 76 4.44 -12.12 13.21
CA GLY A 76 3.93 -13.49 13.23
C GLY A 76 3.88 -14.31 11.94
N PHE A 77 4.71 -14.02 10.94
CA PHE A 77 4.91 -14.91 9.80
C PHE A 77 5.91 -16.04 10.09
N GLU A 78 6.41 -16.14 11.31
CA GLU A 78 7.23 -17.27 11.77
C GLU A 78 6.56 -18.65 11.65
N ARG A 79 5.27 -18.73 11.36
CA ARG A 79 4.53 -19.99 11.35
C ARG A 79 4.43 -20.69 10.00
N VAL A 80 4.96 -20.14 8.94
CA VAL A 80 5.13 -20.94 7.73
C VAL A 80 6.45 -21.69 7.87
N LYS A 81 6.37 -22.86 8.51
CA LYS A 81 7.50 -23.79 8.63
C LYS A 81 8.26 -23.83 7.30
N ASN A 82 9.54 -23.51 7.34
CA ASN A 82 10.54 -23.53 6.28
C ASN A 82 10.57 -22.36 5.28
N ARG A 83 9.80 -21.28 5.48
CA ARG A 83 9.92 -20.06 4.67
C ARG A 83 10.08 -18.87 5.60
N THR A 84 11.29 -18.67 6.10
CA THR A 84 11.69 -17.47 6.81
C THR A 84 11.74 -16.31 5.82
N PHE A 85 10.61 -15.66 5.59
CA PHE A 85 10.64 -14.27 5.13
C PHE A 85 11.40 -13.50 6.20
N ARG A 86 12.66 -13.21 5.98
CA ARG A 86 13.46 -12.40 6.90
C ARG A 86 12.99 -10.95 6.83
N LEU A 87 11.90 -10.70 7.51
CA LEU A 87 11.25 -9.40 7.64
C LEU A 87 11.98 -8.47 8.63
N GLU A 88 12.96 -9.00 9.35
CA GLU A 88 13.77 -8.28 10.34
C GLU A 88 14.40 -7.00 9.78
N ARG A 89 14.79 -7.01 8.50
CA ARG A 89 15.39 -5.84 7.86
C ARG A 89 14.38 -4.71 7.55
N ASN A 90 13.11 -5.03 7.41
CA ASN A 90 12.08 -4.06 7.01
C ASN A 90 11.29 -3.48 8.19
N ASN A 91 11.70 -3.78 9.42
CA ASN A 91 11.05 -3.27 10.63
C ASN A 91 11.68 -1.96 11.14
N GLN A 92 12.85 -1.59 10.63
CA GLN A 92 13.54 -0.35 10.99
C GLN A 92 12.95 0.84 10.25
N VAL A 93 12.92 1.99 10.90
CA VAL A 93 12.39 3.25 10.34
C VAL A 93 13.04 3.57 8.99
N ASP A 94 14.38 3.52 8.90
CA ASP A 94 15.09 3.83 7.66
C ASP A 94 14.77 2.86 6.52
N SER A 95 14.60 1.58 6.85
CA SER A 95 14.20 0.56 5.87
C SER A 95 12.76 0.75 5.39
N LEU A 96 11.86 1.17 6.28
CA LEU A 96 10.49 1.50 5.93
C LEU A 96 10.44 2.73 5.00
N ILE A 97 11.14 3.79 5.34
CA ILE A 97 11.24 5.01 4.52
C ILE A 97 11.79 4.66 3.13
N SER A 98 12.93 3.97 3.06
CA SER A 98 13.55 3.58 1.79
C SER A 98 12.65 2.67 0.97
N GLY A 99 11.97 1.72 1.62
CA GLY A 99 11.01 0.83 0.97
C GLY A 99 9.82 1.58 0.37
N MET A 100 9.24 2.54 1.12
CA MET A 100 8.10 3.32 0.64
C MET A 100 8.50 4.32 -0.45
N GLN A 101 9.68 4.91 -0.36
CA GLN A 101 10.24 5.77 -1.43
C GLN A 101 10.39 5.01 -2.76
N LEU A 102 10.60 3.70 -2.69
CA LEU A 102 10.71 2.86 -3.86
C LEU A 102 9.35 2.37 -4.37
N THR A 103 8.46 1.93 -3.49
CA THR A 103 7.18 1.31 -3.89
C THR A 103 6.11 2.32 -4.28
N ALA A 104 6.01 3.46 -3.60
CA ALA A 104 4.96 4.44 -3.86
C ALA A 104 5.00 4.98 -5.31
N PRO A 105 6.14 5.41 -5.88
CA PRO A 105 6.21 5.83 -7.28
C PRO A 105 5.89 4.72 -8.27
N ARG A 106 6.20 3.46 -7.95
CA ARG A 106 5.88 2.33 -8.82
C ARG A 106 4.38 2.09 -8.90
N PHE A 107 3.68 2.13 -7.77
CA PHE A 107 2.22 2.06 -7.77
C PHE A 107 1.60 3.25 -8.52
N ALA A 108 2.14 4.46 -8.35
CA ALA A 108 1.70 5.64 -9.08
C ALA A 108 1.84 5.46 -10.60
N GLU A 109 2.98 4.94 -11.06
CA GLU A 109 3.22 4.67 -12.48
C GLU A 109 2.21 3.65 -13.04
N VAL A 110 2.02 2.52 -12.34
CA VAL A 110 1.05 1.51 -12.76
C VAL A 110 -0.37 2.09 -12.79
N ALA A 111 -0.76 2.84 -11.77
CA ALA A 111 -2.08 3.47 -11.70
C ALA A 111 -2.31 4.46 -12.86
N ASN A 112 -1.32 5.28 -13.20
CA ASN A 112 -1.40 6.21 -14.33
C ASN A 112 -1.52 5.47 -15.67
N ARG A 113 -0.85 4.34 -15.84
CA ARG A 113 -0.98 3.47 -17.02
C ARG A 113 -2.35 2.79 -17.06
N CYS A 114 -2.87 2.36 -15.90
CA CYS A 114 -4.23 1.83 -15.81
C CYS A 114 -5.29 2.85 -16.23
N GLU A 115 -5.14 4.11 -15.82
CA GLU A 115 -6.03 5.20 -16.20
C GLU A 115 -6.10 5.38 -17.72
N LYS A 116 -4.94 5.42 -18.38
CA LYS A 116 -4.86 5.46 -19.85
C LYS A 116 -5.42 4.20 -20.53
N MET A 117 -5.33 3.05 -19.88
CA MET A 117 -5.92 1.81 -20.39
C MET A 117 -7.44 1.84 -20.33
N MET A 118 -8.03 2.40 -19.27
CA MET A 118 -9.49 2.54 -19.16
C MET A 118 -10.11 3.36 -20.30
N GLU A 119 -9.37 4.34 -20.83
CA GLU A 119 -9.82 5.12 -21.99
C GLU A 119 -9.94 4.28 -23.28
N LYS A 120 -9.23 3.15 -23.34
CA LYS A 120 -9.18 2.27 -24.52
C LYS A 120 -10.13 1.07 -24.40
N LEU A 121 -10.46 0.66 -23.18
CA LEU A 121 -11.25 -0.54 -22.91
C LEU A 121 -12.74 -0.31 -23.23
N PRO A 122 -13.47 -1.33 -23.75
CA PRO A 122 -14.92 -1.30 -23.83
C PRO A 122 -15.54 -1.04 -22.45
N GLN A 123 -16.66 -0.31 -22.42
CA GLN A 123 -17.31 0.13 -21.18
C GLN A 123 -17.58 -1.02 -20.20
N ASP A 124 -18.07 -2.15 -20.69
CA ASP A 124 -18.39 -3.32 -19.85
C ASP A 124 -17.14 -3.91 -19.15
N ASN A 125 -15.99 -3.84 -19.82
CA ASN A 125 -14.73 -4.33 -19.27
C ASN A 125 -14.05 -3.30 -18.35
N CYS A 126 -14.36 -2.01 -18.56
CA CYS A 126 -13.75 -0.91 -17.83
C CYS A 126 -14.10 -0.95 -16.34
N ILE A 127 -15.34 -1.29 -15.98
CA ILE A 127 -15.78 -1.41 -14.58
C ILE A 127 -14.97 -2.51 -13.86
N PHE A 128 -14.90 -3.68 -14.48
CA PHE A 128 -14.12 -4.79 -13.90
C PHE A 128 -12.64 -4.44 -13.76
N PHE A 129 -12.05 -3.83 -14.78
CA PHE A 129 -10.65 -3.39 -14.77
C PHE A 129 -10.39 -2.33 -13.69
N ARG A 130 -11.29 -1.34 -13.58
CA ARG A 130 -11.22 -0.32 -12.54
C ARG A 130 -11.19 -0.95 -11.16
N ASP A 131 -12.16 -1.83 -10.86
CA ASP A 131 -12.35 -2.37 -9.52
C ASP A 131 -11.27 -3.40 -9.13
N ASN A 132 -10.72 -4.11 -10.11
CA ASN A 132 -9.77 -5.19 -9.86
C ASN A 132 -8.29 -4.82 -10.06
N LEU A 133 -7.99 -3.69 -10.70
CA LEU A 133 -6.60 -3.28 -10.91
C LEU A 133 -6.37 -1.78 -10.64
N TYR A 134 -7.11 -0.89 -11.30
CA TYR A 134 -6.86 0.55 -11.17
C TYR A 134 -7.05 1.08 -9.74
N ALA A 135 -8.19 0.82 -9.13
CA ALA A 135 -8.46 1.28 -7.77
C ALA A 135 -7.53 0.63 -6.72
N PRO A 136 -7.23 -0.69 -6.78
CA PRO A 136 -6.16 -1.27 -5.98
C PRO A 136 -4.79 -0.60 -6.16
N CYS A 137 -4.40 -0.25 -7.40
CA CYS A 137 -3.15 0.49 -7.63
C CYS A 137 -3.17 1.86 -6.97
N ARG A 138 -4.24 2.64 -7.11
CA ARG A 138 -4.41 3.95 -6.46
C ARG A 138 -4.43 3.83 -4.94
N TYR A 139 -5.13 2.82 -4.41
CA TYR A 139 -5.13 2.54 -2.98
C TYR A 139 -3.72 2.30 -2.46
N MET A 140 -2.95 1.43 -3.12
CA MET A 140 -1.59 1.10 -2.69
C MET A 140 -0.60 2.26 -2.89
N GLU A 141 -0.75 3.04 -3.95
CA GLU A 141 0.01 4.28 -4.16
C GLU A 141 -0.16 5.22 -2.96
N TYR A 142 -1.41 5.58 -2.66
CA TYR A 142 -1.71 6.55 -1.62
C TYR A 142 -1.40 6.00 -0.23
N LEU A 143 -1.65 4.72 0.01
CA LEU A 143 -1.30 4.08 1.28
C LEU A 143 0.23 4.06 1.51
N SER A 144 1.01 3.84 0.44
CA SER A 144 2.47 3.85 0.51
C SER A 144 3.01 5.26 0.79
N TYR A 145 2.48 6.29 0.13
CA TYR A 145 2.84 7.67 0.44
C TYR A 145 2.42 8.06 1.85
N SER A 146 1.22 7.66 2.28
CA SER A 146 0.76 7.91 3.64
C SER A 146 1.71 7.29 4.67
N LEU A 147 2.09 6.02 4.48
CA LEU A 147 3.01 5.35 5.40
C LEU A 147 4.39 6.00 5.38
N LEU A 148 4.91 6.39 4.22
CA LEU A 148 6.18 7.12 4.09
C LEU A 148 6.17 8.37 4.97
N HIS A 149 5.17 9.23 4.81
CA HIS A 149 5.07 10.48 5.56
C HIS A 149 4.80 10.23 7.05
N PHE A 150 4.05 9.18 7.39
CA PHE A 150 3.77 8.84 8.78
C PHE A 150 5.02 8.33 9.51
N VAL A 151 5.81 7.49 8.88
CA VAL A 151 7.10 7.00 9.44
C VAL A 151 8.08 8.16 9.54
N THR A 152 8.13 9.05 8.56
CA THR A 152 8.94 10.27 8.60
C THR A 152 8.54 11.17 9.78
N ALA A 153 7.24 11.40 9.99
CA ALA A 153 6.76 12.15 11.14
C ALA A 153 7.15 11.51 12.47
N TYR A 154 7.07 10.19 12.57
CA TYR A 154 7.50 9.44 13.75
C TYR A 154 9.00 9.61 14.02
N GLN A 155 9.83 9.53 12.98
CA GLN A 155 11.27 9.74 13.08
C GLN A 155 11.60 11.18 13.51
N GLN A 156 11.03 12.18 12.83
CA GLN A 156 11.21 13.59 13.15
C GLN A 156 10.86 13.91 14.61
N LYS A 157 9.70 13.43 15.07
CA LYS A 157 9.30 13.56 16.46
C LYS A 157 10.33 12.94 17.41
N GLY A 158 10.83 11.74 17.06
CA GLY A 158 11.79 11.00 17.88
C GLY A 158 13.13 11.71 18.07
N VAL A 159 13.54 12.52 17.10
CA VAL A 159 14.77 13.33 17.15
C VAL A 159 14.53 14.78 17.51
N GLY A 160 13.31 15.16 17.89
CA GLY A 160 12.97 16.52 18.31
C GLY A 160 12.79 17.53 17.18
N GLU A 161 12.58 17.06 15.95
CA GLU A 161 12.33 17.90 14.77
C GLU A 161 10.83 18.20 14.60
N PRO A 162 10.46 19.30 13.90
CA PRO A 162 9.09 19.58 13.53
C PRO A 162 8.50 18.45 12.63
N TYR A 163 7.37 17.88 13.01
CA TYR A 163 6.76 16.74 12.34
C TYR A 163 5.32 16.95 11.84
N ALA A 164 4.73 18.12 12.15
CA ALA A 164 3.34 18.40 11.83
C ALA A 164 3.05 18.34 10.33
N GLU A 165 3.96 18.84 9.48
CA GLU A 165 3.76 18.84 8.04
C GLU A 165 3.79 17.42 7.45
N SER A 166 4.75 16.59 7.88
CA SER A 166 4.80 15.18 7.47
C SER A 166 3.54 14.42 7.91
N LEU A 167 3.03 14.71 9.11
CA LEU A 167 1.81 14.09 9.61
C LEU A 167 0.57 14.53 8.82
N LYS A 168 0.51 15.80 8.39
CA LYS A 168 -0.54 16.34 7.52
C LYS A 168 -0.57 15.64 6.17
N GLN A 169 0.60 15.48 5.55
CA GLN A 169 0.73 14.76 4.30
C GLN A 169 0.34 13.27 4.45
N ALA A 170 0.70 12.64 5.56
CA ALA A 170 0.28 11.27 5.85
C ALA A 170 -1.25 11.16 5.90
N ILE A 171 -1.93 12.08 6.57
CA ILE A 171 -3.40 12.13 6.69
C ILE A 171 -4.05 12.34 5.32
N ASP A 172 -3.53 13.27 4.52
CA ASP A 172 -4.08 13.57 3.19
C ASP A 172 -3.98 12.37 2.24
N TYR A 173 -2.84 11.71 2.22
CA TYR A 173 -2.67 10.49 1.43
C TYR A 173 -3.50 9.33 1.97
N PHE A 174 -3.66 9.20 3.28
CA PHE A 174 -4.50 8.16 3.88
C PHE A 174 -5.97 8.34 3.49
N GLN A 175 -6.46 9.58 3.49
CA GLN A 175 -7.81 9.89 3.03
C GLN A 175 -8.00 9.52 1.55
N LYS A 176 -7.04 9.87 0.68
CA LYS A 176 -7.06 9.48 -0.73
C LYS A 176 -7.07 7.96 -0.92
N ALA A 177 -6.30 7.22 -0.11
CA ALA A 177 -6.32 5.76 -0.13
C ALA A 177 -7.70 5.22 0.23
N TRP A 178 -8.32 5.76 1.28
CA TRP A 178 -9.68 5.36 1.67
C TRP A 178 -10.71 5.69 0.59
N ASP A 179 -10.62 6.85 -0.03
CA ASP A 179 -11.53 7.25 -1.11
C ASP A 179 -11.36 6.34 -2.35
N ALA A 180 -10.13 5.97 -2.69
CA ALA A 180 -9.85 5.01 -3.76
C ALA A 180 -10.50 3.64 -3.47
N LEU A 181 -10.42 3.15 -2.25
CA LEU A 181 -11.05 1.90 -1.84
C LEU A 181 -12.58 2.00 -1.89
N LYS A 182 -13.16 3.10 -1.40
CA LYS A 182 -14.61 3.34 -1.46
C LYS A 182 -15.15 3.41 -2.88
N SER A 183 -14.35 3.84 -3.84
CA SER A 183 -14.77 3.93 -5.24
C SER A 183 -15.13 2.57 -5.86
N THR A 184 -14.69 1.47 -5.25
CA THR A 184 -15.00 0.09 -5.68
C THR A 184 -16.22 -0.50 -4.99
N GLN A 185 -16.82 0.20 -4.02
CA GLN A 185 -18.02 -0.23 -3.33
C GLN A 185 -19.24 -0.09 -4.25
N GLY A 186 -19.69 -1.21 -4.82
CA GLY A 186 -20.81 -1.23 -5.74
C GLY A 186 -21.54 -2.56 -5.78
N GLY A 187 -22.81 -2.55 -6.16
CA GLY A 187 -23.61 -3.75 -6.30
C GLY A 187 -23.65 -4.60 -5.03
N VAL A 188 -23.40 -5.89 -5.15
CA VAL A 188 -23.40 -6.86 -4.04
C VAL A 188 -22.25 -6.65 -3.05
N PHE A 189 -21.21 -5.90 -3.42
CA PHE A 189 -20.06 -5.59 -2.59
C PHE A 189 -20.12 -4.18 -1.97
N SER A 190 -21.26 -3.48 -2.08
CA SER A 190 -21.42 -2.10 -1.61
C SER A 190 -21.08 -1.91 -0.12
N THR A 191 -21.26 -2.95 0.71
CA THR A 191 -20.98 -2.94 2.15
C THR A 191 -19.74 -3.74 2.55
N TRP A 192 -18.96 -4.23 1.58
CA TRP A 192 -17.82 -5.11 1.85
C TRP A 192 -16.82 -4.53 2.84
N TYR A 193 -16.61 -3.21 2.82
CA TYR A 193 -15.65 -2.50 3.65
C TYR A 193 -16.27 -1.78 4.86
N ASP A 194 -17.59 -1.81 5.04
CA ASP A 194 -18.27 -1.04 6.10
C ASP A 194 -17.94 -1.57 7.51
N ASN A 195 -17.65 -2.86 7.64
CA ASN A 195 -17.28 -3.50 8.90
C ASN A 195 -15.79 -3.87 8.95
N ASP A 196 -14.95 -3.00 8.42
CA ASP A 196 -13.51 -3.24 8.35
C ASP A 196 -12.84 -3.14 9.72
N THR A 197 -12.94 -4.22 10.50
CA THR A 197 -12.25 -4.36 11.78
C THR A 197 -10.75 -4.67 11.63
N ILE A 198 -10.35 -5.22 10.47
CA ILE A 198 -8.96 -5.62 10.20
C ILE A 198 -8.11 -4.41 9.81
N PHE A 199 -8.57 -3.66 8.82
CA PHE A 199 -7.84 -2.48 8.37
C PHE A 199 -8.06 -1.28 9.30
N GLY A 200 -9.26 -1.11 9.85
CA GLY A 200 -9.61 -0.05 10.80
C GLY A 200 -9.24 1.34 10.29
N LEU A 201 -9.57 1.63 9.02
CA LEU A 201 -9.13 2.84 8.32
C LEU A 201 -9.56 4.12 9.05
N GLU A 202 -10.82 4.18 9.46
CA GLU A 202 -11.34 5.33 10.21
C GLU A 202 -10.58 5.55 11.53
N ARG A 203 -10.33 4.48 12.28
CA ARG A 203 -9.60 4.54 13.55
C ARG A 203 -8.17 5.04 13.37
N LYS A 204 -7.47 4.57 12.31
CA LYS A 204 -6.11 5.01 12.00
C LYS A 204 -6.07 6.48 11.60
N LEU A 205 -6.98 6.89 10.73
CA LEU A 205 -7.11 8.28 10.32
C LEU A 205 -7.37 9.21 11.52
N ASN A 206 -8.32 8.84 12.38
CA ASN A 206 -8.63 9.59 13.59
C ASN A 206 -7.44 9.60 14.58
N GLY A 207 -6.69 8.51 14.66
CA GLY A 207 -5.46 8.44 15.44
C GLY A 207 -4.41 9.44 14.96
N MET A 208 -4.14 9.49 13.67
CA MET A 208 -3.19 10.45 13.07
C MET A 208 -3.65 11.90 13.25
N LYS A 209 -4.94 12.18 13.08
CA LYS A 209 -5.51 13.53 13.31
C LYS A 209 -5.31 14.01 14.74
N LYS A 210 -5.53 13.15 15.74
CA LYS A 210 -5.26 13.48 17.16
C LYS A 210 -3.79 13.79 17.42
N GLU A 211 -2.86 13.08 16.75
CA GLU A 211 -1.44 13.39 16.88
C GLU A 211 -1.06 14.71 16.19
N LEU A 212 -1.73 15.07 15.09
CA LEU A 212 -1.55 16.36 14.43
C LEU A 212 -2.02 17.52 15.32
N GLU A 213 -3.17 17.39 15.96
CA GLU A 213 -3.67 18.40 16.92
C GLU A 213 -2.65 18.68 18.03
N LYS A 214 -2.02 17.63 18.57
CA LYS A 214 -0.95 17.76 19.57
C LYS A 214 0.33 18.41 19.02
N ALA A 215 0.65 18.18 17.74
CA ALA A 215 1.82 18.77 17.11
C ALA A 215 1.67 20.25 16.81
N MET A 216 0.42 20.75 16.76
CA MET A 216 0.08 22.14 16.46
C MET A 216 -0.21 22.97 17.73
N SER A 217 -0.40 22.31 18.88
CA SER A 217 -0.60 22.95 20.18
C SER A 217 0.72 23.30 20.86
#